data_e89a536a82c49b1631437747a1e4c2f1
#
_entry.id   e89a536a82c49b1631437747a1e4c2f1
#
_cell.length_a   1.000
_cell.length_b   1.000
_cell.length_c   1.000
_cell.angle_alpha   90.00
_cell.angle_beta   90.00
_cell.angle_gamma   90.00
#
_symmetry.space_group_name_H-M   'P 1'
#
loop_
_entity.id
_entity.type
_entity.pdbx_description
1 polymer ?
#
loop_
_entity_poly.entity_id
_entity_poly.type
_entity_poly.pdbx_seq_one_letter_code
_entity_poly.pdbx_strand_id
1 'polypeptide(L)'
;INCVRFHSHCEPEAAFAAADELGMLLQPELSHWDPKDAFGTEESYRYYRAELAGILKTYANHPSFVMLTLGNELQAQGKGRERMRELVRMAKNLDSTRLYANGSNAFYGEEGCDSESDFYTSQSCRNVVIRGTFSGMRGYINENYPSADHAYDAAMVEIRKEYPKPVFSFE
;
A
#
# COMPACT_ATOMS: atom_id res chain seq x y z
N ILE A 1 -7.57 -0.76 17.68
CA ILE A 1 -7.49 -0.50 16.22
C ILE A 1 -7.93 0.93 15.99
N ASN A 2 -7.15 1.71 15.28
CA ASN A 2 -7.44 3.11 14.96
C ASN A 2 -7.28 3.43 13.47
N CYS A 3 -6.87 2.45 12.67
CA CYS A 3 -6.73 2.57 11.23
C CYS A 3 -7.25 1.29 10.55
N VAL A 4 -8.01 1.45 9.47
CA VAL A 4 -8.57 0.35 8.67
C VAL A 4 -8.11 0.50 7.23
N ARG A 5 -7.58 -0.58 6.68
CA ARG A 5 -7.30 -0.73 5.25
C ARG A 5 -8.46 -1.45 4.58
N PHE A 6 -8.90 -0.95 3.44
CA PHE A 6 -9.91 -1.61 2.60
C PHE A 6 -9.22 -2.32 1.45
N HIS A 7 -9.20 -3.64 1.55
CA HIS A 7 -8.50 -4.50 0.60
C HIS A 7 -9.15 -4.47 -0.79
N SER A 8 -8.43 -3.96 -1.78
CA SER A 8 -8.84 -3.91 -3.19
C SER A 8 -10.16 -3.19 -3.48
N HIS A 9 -10.53 -2.21 -2.67
CA HIS A 9 -11.71 -1.38 -2.95
C HIS A 9 -11.70 -0.07 -2.16
N CYS A 10 -12.56 0.85 -2.60
CA CYS A 10 -12.89 2.06 -1.87
C CYS A 10 -14.32 1.95 -1.34
N GLU A 11 -14.50 2.23 -0.07
CA GLU A 11 -15.79 2.15 0.59
C GLU A 11 -16.75 3.27 0.15
N PRO A 12 -18.05 3.09 0.36
CA PRO A 12 -19.04 4.14 0.10
C PRO A 12 -18.96 5.25 1.15
N GLU A 13 -19.56 6.39 0.83
CA GLU A 13 -19.65 7.61 1.67
C GLU A 13 -19.99 7.32 3.14
N ALA A 14 -20.91 6.39 3.39
CA ALA A 14 -21.34 6.06 4.75
C ALA A 14 -20.19 5.52 5.64
N ALA A 15 -19.21 4.84 5.05
CA ALA A 15 -18.06 4.35 5.80
C ALA A 15 -17.13 5.50 6.19
N PHE A 16 -16.90 6.45 5.30
CA PHE A 16 -16.12 7.66 5.60
C PHE A 16 -16.81 8.52 6.67
N ALA A 17 -18.11 8.75 6.54
CA ALA A 17 -18.86 9.49 7.52
C ALA A 17 -18.82 8.84 8.91
N ALA A 18 -19.00 7.53 8.99
CA ALA A 18 -18.90 6.81 10.26
C ALA A 18 -17.46 6.85 10.84
N ALA A 19 -16.45 6.76 10.00
CA ALA A 19 -15.06 6.85 10.42
C ALA A 19 -14.71 8.25 10.94
N ASP A 20 -15.22 9.30 10.31
CA ASP A 20 -15.06 10.68 10.79
C ASP A 20 -15.67 10.87 12.18
N GLU A 21 -16.88 10.36 12.41
CA GLU A 21 -17.54 10.42 13.72
C GLU A 21 -16.80 9.65 14.82
N LEU A 22 -16.23 8.50 14.47
CA LEU A 22 -15.55 7.61 15.41
C LEU A 22 -14.05 7.92 15.60
N GLY A 23 -13.48 8.83 14.81
CA GLY A 23 -12.05 9.10 14.81
C GLY A 23 -11.21 7.94 14.25
N MET A 24 -11.78 7.13 13.35
CA MET A 24 -11.09 6.03 12.69
C MET A 24 -10.36 6.55 11.44
N LEU A 25 -9.12 6.14 11.26
CA LEU A 25 -8.36 6.45 10.04
C LEU A 25 -8.60 5.41 8.96
N LEU A 26 -8.69 5.85 7.71
CA LEU A 26 -9.00 4.99 6.58
C LEU A 26 -7.89 5.02 5.52
N GLN A 27 -7.63 3.84 4.98
CA GLN A 27 -6.79 3.60 3.82
C GLN A 27 -7.58 2.82 2.76
N PRO A 28 -8.34 3.47 1.88
CA PRO A 28 -8.91 2.81 0.71
C PRO A 28 -7.82 2.41 -0.29
N GLU A 29 -8.17 1.45 -1.13
CA GLU A 29 -7.39 1.03 -2.30
C GLU A 29 -8.21 1.21 -3.57
N LEU A 30 -7.52 1.29 -4.72
CA LEU A 30 -8.21 1.10 -5.99
C LEU A 30 -8.77 -0.33 -6.06
N SER A 31 -9.82 -0.54 -6.82
CA SER A 31 -10.46 -1.85 -7.01
C SER A 31 -9.58 -2.81 -7.83
N HIS A 32 -8.30 -2.89 -7.47
CA HIS A 32 -7.28 -3.55 -8.24
C HIS A 32 -6.58 -4.67 -7.45
N TRP A 33 -6.62 -5.86 -8.02
CA TRP A 33 -5.83 -7.00 -7.62
C TRP A 33 -5.31 -7.70 -8.88
N ASP A 34 -4.03 -7.60 -9.15
CA ASP A 34 -3.41 -8.23 -10.32
C ASP A 34 -2.00 -8.73 -9.99
N PRO A 35 -1.87 -10.04 -9.73
CA PRO A 35 -0.58 -10.66 -9.41
C PRO A 35 0.26 -10.99 -10.64
N LYS A 36 -0.07 -10.45 -11.83
CA LYS A 36 0.62 -10.76 -13.09
C LYS A 36 1.09 -9.55 -13.86
N ASP A 37 0.18 -8.63 -14.17
CA ASP A 37 0.46 -7.51 -15.09
C ASP A 37 -0.31 -6.23 -14.70
N ALA A 38 -0.17 -5.84 -13.44
CA ALA A 38 -0.83 -4.66 -12.92
C ALA A 38 -0.53 -3.41 -13.77
N PHE A 39 -1.59 -2.73 -14.23
CA PHE A 39 -1.53 -1.56 -15.12
C PHE A 39 -0.83 -1.79 -16.46
N GLY A 40 -0.61 -3.04 -16.87
CA GLY A 40 0.14 -3.35 -18.10
C GLY A 40 -0.57 -2.92 -19.37
N THR A 41 -1.90 -3.01 -19.42
CA THR A 41 -2.70 -2.59 -20.59
C THR A 41 -3.09 -1.10 -20.52
N GLU A 42 -3.33 -0.49 -21.67
CA GLU A 42 -3.81 0.90 -21.76
C GLU A 42 -5.22 1.06 -21.16
N GLU A 43 -6.06 0.05 -21.36
CA GLU A 43 -7.43 0.03 -20.83
C GLU A 43 -7.44 0.00 -19.30
N SER A 44 -6.67 -0.90 -18.70
CA SER A 44 -6.52 -1.01 -17.25
C SER A 44 -5.98 0.30 -16.67
N TYR A 45 -4.92 0.85 -17.24
CA TYR A 45 -4.34 2.10 -16.78
C TYR A 45 -5.33 3.27 -16.83
N ARG A 46 -6.06 3.41 -17.94
CA ARG A 46 -7.06 4.46 -18.10
C ARG A 46 -8.20 4.34 -17.09
N TYR A 47 -8.66 3.11 -16.84
CA TYR A 47 -9.71 2.82 -15.85
C TYR A 47 -9.27 3.25 -14.45
N TYR A 48 -8.14 2.75 -13.98
CA TYR A 48 -7.66 3.05 -12.62
C TYR A 48 -7.23 4.50 -12.43
N ARG A 49 -6.77 5.14 -13.48
CA ARG A 49 -6.52 6.58 -13.46
C ARG A 49 -7.81 7.39 -13.23
N ALA A 50 -8.90 6.99 -13.85
CA ALA A 50 -10.20 7.62 -13.66
C ALA A 50 -10.77 7.32 -12.26
N GLU A 51 -10.65 6.08 -11.78
CA GLU A 51 -11.07 5.68 -10.44
C GLU A 51 -10.32 6.48 -9.36
N LEU A 52 -9.00 6.59 -9.47
CA LEU A 52 -8.17 7.36 -8.55
C LEU A 52 -8.63 8.82 -8.46
N ALA A 53 -8.82 9.46 -9.60
CA ALA A 53 -9.31 10.84 -9.66
C ALA A 53 -10.72 10.97 -9.06
N GLY A 54 -11.58 9.99 -9.31
CA GLY A 54 -12.93 9.91 -8.77
C GLY A 54 -12.94 9.82 -7.25
N ILE A 55 -12.16 8.91 -6.67
CA ILE A 55 -12.02 8.73 -5.22
C ILE A 55 -11.55 10.02 -4.56
N LEU A 56 -10.47 10.60 -5.06
CA LEU A 56 -9.91 11.83 -4.50
C LEU A 56 -10.89 13.00 -4.59
N LYS A 57 -11.58 13.13 -5.72
CA LYS A 57 -12.59 14.18 -5.90
C LYS A 57 -13.78 14.02 -4.95
N THR A 58 -14.22 12.78 -4.72
CA THR A 58 -15.43 12.50 -3.96
C THR A 58 -15.19 12.59 -2.46
N TYR A 59 -14.08 12.03 -1.98
CA TYR A 59 -13.83 11.81 -0.55
C TYR A 59 -12.77 12.73 0.06
N ALA A 60 -12.28 13.72 -0.69
CA ALA A 60 -11.22 14.63 -0.22
C ALA A 60 -11.56 15.39 1.09
N ASN A 61 -12.85 15.60 1.38
CA ASN A 61 -13.29 16.36 2.55
C ASN A 61 -13.39 15.52 3.83
N HIS A 62 -13.17 14.20 3.76
CA HIS A 62 -13.21 13.34 4.94
C HIS A 62 -11.87 13.36 5.70
N PRO A 63 -11.83 13.83 6.95
CA PRO A 63 -10.60 13.80 7.75
C PRO A 63 -10.13 12.38 8.09
N SER A 64 -11.02 11.41 8.09
CA SER A 64 -10.68 9.98 8.24
C SER A 64 -9.84 9.42 7.08
N PHE A 65 -9.96 9.97 5.89
CA PHE A 65 -9.24 9.52 4.70
C PHE A 65 -7.79 10.03 4.72
N VAL A 66 -6.85 9.22 5.18
CA VAL A 66 -5.46 9.65 5.41
C VAL A 66 -4.45 9.03 4.46
N MET A 67 -4.74 7.87 3.90
CA MET A 67 -3.84 7.12 3.00
C MET A 67 -4.61 6.52 1.83
N LEU A 68 -3.95 6.34 0.69
CA LEU A 68 -4.48 5.58 -0.45
C LEU A 68 -3.36 4.77 -1.11
N THR A 69 -3.69 3.53 -1.47
CA THR A 69 -2.82 2.65 -2.25
C THR A 69 -3.48 2.16 -3.53
N LEU A 70 -2.66 1.73 -4.49
CA LEU A 70 -3.14 1.40 -5.84
C LEU A 70 -3.77 0.00 -5.95
N GLY A 71 -3.83 -0.74 -4.86
CA GLY A 71 -4.47 -2.05 -4.82
C GLY A 71 -3.67 -3.11 -4.08
N ASN A 72 -4.12 -4.36 -4.16
CA ASN A 72 -3.56 -5.49 -3.42
C ASN A 72 -2.79 -6.46 -4.31
N GLU A 73 -1.69 -6.98 -3.79
CA GLU A 73 -0.85 -8.02 -4.44
C GLU A 73 -0.49 -7.70 -5.91
N LEU A 74 -0.25 -6.44 -6.17
CA LEU A 74 0.03 -5.97 -7.52
C LEU A 74 1.41 -6.41 -7.97
N GLN A 75 1.49 -7.05 -9.12
CA GLN A 75 2.73 -7.38 -9.79
C GLN A 75 2.83 -6.60 -11.10
N ALA A 76 3.59 -5.53 -11.10
CA ALA A 76 3.79 -4.69 -12.27
C ALA A 76 5.15 -4.91 -12.92
N GLN A 77 5.18 -4.93 -14.23
CA GLN A 77 6.41 -5.06 -15.03
C GLN A 77 6.47 -3.97 -16.10
N GLY A 78 7.66 -3.59 -16.52
CA GLY A 78 7.85 -2.64 -17.60
C GLY A 78 6.97 -1.40 -17.48
N LYS A 79 6.07 -1.18 -18.44
CA LYS A 79 5.13 -0.05 -18.46
C LYS A 79 4.21 0.00 -17.24
N GLY A 80 3.83 -1.15 -16.69
CA GLY A 80 3.01 -1.20 -15.48
C GLY A 80 3.67 -0.50 -14.30
N ARG A 81 4.98 -0.68 -14.11
CA ARG A 81 5.74 0.01 -13.06
C ARG A 81 5.80 1.52 -13.27
N GLU A 82 6.03 1.96 -14.49
CA GLU A 82 6.03 3.39 -14.82
C GLU A 82 4.66 4.01 -14.52
N ARG A 83 3.60 3.34 -14.92
CA ARG A 83 2.20 3.76 -14.69
C ARG A 83 1.84 3.80 -13.21
N MET A 84 2.33 2.86 -12.41
CA MET A 84 2.15 2.92 -10.94
C MET A 84 2.76 4.20 -10.37
N ARG A 85 4.01 4.52 -10.74
CA ARG A 85 4.68 5.76 -10.32
C ARG A 85 3.93 7.01 -10.78
N GLU A 86 3.43 6.99 -12.03
CA GLU A 86 2.61 8.08 -12.55
C GLU A 86 1.31 8.28 -11.78
N LEU A 87 0.63 7.18 -11.38
CA LEU A 87 -0.59 7.24 -10.59
C LEU A 87 -0.33 7.82 -9.19
N VAL A 88 0.75 7.42 -8.53
CA VAL A 88 1.15 8.01 -7.24
C VAL A 88 1.45 9.50 -7.37
N ARG A 89 2.22 9.90 -8.40
CA ARG A 89 2.48 11.33 -8.68
C ARG A 89 1.21 12.10 -8.99
N MET A 90 0.30 11.51 -9.77
CA MET A 90 -1.00 12.11 -10.07
C MET A 90 -1.82 12.31 -8.79
N ALA A 91 -1.87 11.31 -7.91
CA ALA A 91 -2.58 11.43 -6.63
C ALA A 91 -2.04 12.60 -5.79
N LYS A 92 -0.73 12.70 -5.63
CA LYS A 92 -0.07 13.80 -4.91
C LYS A 92 -0.33 15.18 -5.53
N ASN A 93 -0.43 15.26 -6.84
CA ASN A 93 -0.74 16.50 -7.54
C ASN A 93 -2.21 16.90 -7.38
N LEU A 94 -3.12 15.93 -7.28
CA LEU A 94 -4.55 16.19 -7.07
C LEU A 94 -4.85 16.56 -5.61
N ASP A 95 -4.20 15.88 -4.68
CA ASP A 95 -4.36 16.13 -3.25
C ASP A 95 -3.06 15.80 -2.50
N SER A 96 -2.36 16.83 -2.04
CA SER A 96 -1.11 16.71 -1.30
C SER A 96 -1.29 16.56 0.22
N THR A 97 -2.51 16.44 0.70
CA THR A 97 -2.80 16.38 2.15
C THR A 97 -2.79 14.96 2.72
N ARG A 98 -2.65 13.95 1.86
CA ARG A 98 -2.66 12.53 2.21
C ARG A 98 -1.35 11.84 1.86
N LEU A 99 -1.23 10.60 2.31
CA LEU A 99 -0.10 9.73 1.98
C LEU A 99 -0.50 8.72 0.90
N TYR A 100 0.38 8.51 -0.05
CA TYR A 100 0.16 7.63 -1.19
C TYR A 100 1.28 6.62 -1.35
N ALA A 101 0.92 5.39 -1.70
CA ALA A 101 1.88 4.35 -2.01
C ALA A 101 1.36 3.40 -3.10
N ASN A 102 2.28 2.64 -3.68
CA ASN A 102 1.96 1.71 -4.75
C ASN A 102 1.01 0.57 -4.35
N GLY A 103 0.92 0.27 -3.07
CA GLY A 103 0.05 -0.78 -2.57
C GLY A 103 0.80 -2.00 -2.08
N SER A 104 0.04 -3.01 -1.62
CA SER A 104 0.59 -4.29 -1.26
C SER A 104 1.07 -5.01 -2.51
N ASN A 105 2.37 -5.12 -2.65
CA ASN A 105 2.99 -5.82 -3.76
C ASN A 105 3.53 -7.17 -3.29
N ALA A 106 3.13 -8.23 -3.99
CA ALA A 106 3.71 -9.55 -3.78
C ALA A 106 5.22 -9.53 -4.08
N PHE A 107 5.60 -8.76 -5.09
CA PHE A 107 6.97 -8.61 -5.53
C PHE A 107 7.22 -7.17 -5.95
N TYR A 108 7.75 -6.39 -5.05
CA TYR A 108 8.20 -5.04 -5.41
C TYR A 108 9.55 -5.07 -6.11
N GLY A 109 9.76 -6.12 -6.89
CA GLY A 109 10.96 -6.36 -7.63
C GLY A 109 12.21 -6.45 -6.76
N GLU A 110 13.33 -6.65 -7.40
CA GLU A 110 14.65 -6.62 -6.77
C GLU A 110 15.04 -5.22 -6.26
N GLU A 111 14.29 -4.20 -6.68
CA GLU A 111 14.58 -2.80 -6.45
C GLU A 111 14.04 -2.24 -5.11
N GLY A 112 13.20 -3.01 -4.40
CA GLY A 112 12.67 -2.58 -3.11
C GLY A 112 11.62 -1.47 -3.20
N CYS A 113 11.65 -0.50 -2.30
CA CYS A 113 10.74 0.63 -2.27
C CYS A 113 10.96 1.56 -3.46
N ASP A 114 9.88 2.03 -4.06
CA ASP A 114 10.01 3.08 -5.04
C ASP A 114 10.12 4.48 -4.40
N SER A 115 10.68 5.42 -5.16
CA SER A 115 10.91 6.78 -4.69
C SER A 115 9.64 7.60 -4.55
N GLU A 116 8.57 7.27 -5.26
CA GLU A 116 7.34 8.05 -5.32
C GLU A 116 6.43 7.78 -4.12
N SER A 117 6.42 6.56 -3.59
CA SER A 117 5.58 6.20 -2.43
C SER A 117 6.01 6.92 -1.16
N ASP A 118 5.04 7.37 -0.36
CA ASP A 118 5.29 8.01 0.94
C ASP A 118 5.59 6.99 2.04
N PHE A 119 5.13 5.77 1.86
CA PHE A 119 5.32 4.64 2.77
C PHE A 119 5.46 3.34 1.99
N TYR A 120 5.91 2.30 2.65
CA TYR A 120 6.15 1.01 2.04
C TYR A 120 5.21 -0.05 2.56
N THR A 121 4.65 -0.84 1.66
CA THR A 121 3.57 -1.79 1.96
C THR A 121 3.72 -3.12 1.23
N SER A 122 4.93 -3.59 1.03
CA SER A 122 5.16 -4.85 0.33
C SER A 122 5.07 -6.06 1.28
N GLN A 123 4.76 -7.22 0.73
CA GLN A 123 4.86 -8.49 1.43
C GLN A 123 6.31 -8.91 1.68
N SER A 124 7.21 -8.47 0.84
CA SER A 124 8.64 -8.74 0.98
C SER A 124 9.48 -7.61 0.41
N CYS A 125 10.67 -7.47 0.93
CA CYS A 125 11.69 -6.59 0.39
C CYS A 125 13.01 -7.36 0.33
N ARG A 126 13.61 -7.46 -0.83
CA ARG A 126 14.92 -8.12 -1.04
C ARG A 126 15.02 -9.50 -0.37
N ASN A 127 14.07 -10.37 -0.65
CA ASN A 127 13.99 -11.72 -0.06
C ASN A 127 13.69 -11.76 1.44
N VAL A 128 13.47 -10.64 2.09
CA VAL A 128 12.98 -10.59 3.47
C VAL A 128 11.46 -10.49 3.47
N VAL A 129 10.80 -11.43 4.10
CA VAL A 129 9.35 -11.38 4.27
C VAL A 129 9.02 -10.38 5.36
N ILE A 130 8.19 -9.40 5.05
CA ILE A 130 7.71 -8.38 5.97
C ILE A 130 6.20 -8.45 6.20
N ARG A 131 5.57 -9.45 5.59
CA ARG A 131 4.15 -9.70 5.70
C ARG A 131 3.80 -10.41 7.00
N GLY A 132 2.71 -9.98 7.62
CA GLY A 132 2.07 -10.73 8.70
C GLY A 132 2.91 -10.85 9.95
N THR A 133 2.75 -11.97 10.60
CA THR A 133 3.28 -12.24 11.92
C THR A 133 4.66 -12.91 11.92
N PHE A 134 5.23 -13.17 10.75
CA PHE A 134 6.57 -13.73 10.68
C PHE A 134 7.39 -13.05 9.62
N SER A 135 8.48 -12.55 10.07
CA SER A 135 9.49 -11.95 9.24
C SER A 135 10.56 -12.99 8.92
N GLY A 136 10.68 -13.34 7.67
CA GLY A 136 11.78 -14.15 7.18
C GLY A 136 11.66 -15.67 7.39
N MET A 137 10.94 -16.16 8.37
CA MET A 137 10.81 -17.61 8.62
C MET A 137 9.38 -18.00 8.88
N ARG A 138 8.84 -18.90 8.07
CA ARG A 138 7.53 -19.50 8.32
C ARG A 138 7.56 -20.28 9.64
N GLY A 139 6.55 -20.09 10.45
CA GLY A 139 6.43 -20.77 11.72
C GLY A 139 7.27 -20.23 12.87
N TYR A 140 8.04 -19.18 12.65
CA TYR A 140 8.88 -18.59 13.70
C TYR A 140 8.12 -18.25 14.98
N ILE A 141 6.92 -17.71 14.87
CA ILE A 141 6.06 -17.42 16.03
C ILE A 141 5.66 -18.67 16.82
N ASN A 142 5.47 -19.79 16.13
CA ASN A 142 5.10 -21.04 16.78
C ASN A 142 6.25 -21.65 17.61
N GLU A 143 7.48 -21.31 17.26
CA GLU A 143 8.68 -21.84 17.89
C GLU A 143 9.31 -20.88 18.91
N ASN A 144 9.05 -19.58 18.74
CA ASN A 144 9.68 -18.52 19.51
C ASN A 144 8.66 -17.56 20.08
N TYR A 145 8.38 -17.67 21.37
CA TYR A 145 7.48 -16.78 22.08
C TYR A 145 8.17 -16.14 23.28
N PRO A 146 7.95 -14.87 23.56
CA PRO A 146 7.27 -13.85 22.75
C PRO A 146 8.08 -13.49 21.50
N SER A 147 7.31 -13.25 20.46
CA SER A 147 7.75 -13.35 19.09
C SER A 147 8.71 -12.31 18.59
N ALA A 148 9.20 -12.53 17.47
CA ALA A 148 9.23 -11.69 16.28
C ALA A 148 10.13 -10.45 16.27
N ASP A 149 10.53 -9.93 17.37
CA ASP A 149 11.34 -8.72 17.47
C ASP A 149 12.66 -8.85 16.71
N HIS A 150 13.35 -9.95 16.85
CA HIS A 150 14.68 -10.10 16.25
C HIS A 150 14.69 -10.12 14.72
N ALA A 151 13.81 -10.91 14.11
CA ALA A 151 13.82 -11.05 12.67
C ALA A 151 13.11 -9.88 11.99
N TYR A 152 11.99 -9.41 12.55
CA TYR A 152 11.22 -8.31 11.99
C TYR A 152 11.98 -6.99 12.11
N ASP A 153 12.49 -6.67 13.28
CA ASP A 153 13.22 -5.43 13.51
C ASP A 153 14.52 -5.36 12.71
N ALA A 154 15.24 -6.47 12.61
CA ALA A 154 16.45 -6.53 11.78
C ALA A 154 16.12 -6.25 10.31
N ALA A 155 15.04 -6.84 9.78
CA ALA A 155 14.57 -6.59 8.42
C ALA A 155 14.18 -5.13 8.22
N MET A 156 13.45 -4.52 9.17
CA MET A 156 13.07 -3.11 9.11
C MET A 156 14.26 -2.18 9.18
N VAL A 157 15.27 -2.49 9.99
CA VAL A 157 16.50 -1.71 10.07
C VAL A 157 17.24 -1.74 8.74
N GLU A 158 17.38 -2.88 8.09
CA GLU A 158 18.03 -2.98 6.78
C GLU A 158 17.24 -2.23 5.69
N ILE A 159 15.94 -2.39 5.64
CA ILE A 159 15.09 -1.66 4.69
C ILE A 159 15.22 -0.15 4.88
N ARG A 160 15.19 0.33 6.11
CA ARG A 160 15.27 1.77 6.43
C ARG A 160 16.63 2.41 6.13
N LYS A 161 17.70 1.66 6.13
CA LYS A 161 19.02 2.19 5.71
C LYS A 161 18.98 2.69 4.28
N GLU A 162 18.27 2.00 3.42
CA GLU A 162 18.18 2.32 2.00
C GLU A 162 16.96 3.20 1.68
N TYR A 163 15.87 2.93 2.37
CA TYR A 163 14.57 3.60 2.16
C TYR A 163 14.02 4.14 3.49
N PRO A 164 14.37 5.37 3.86
CA PRO A 164 13.97 5.95 5.15
C PRO A 164 12.49 6.38 5.15
N LYS A 165 11.60 5.46 4.88
CA LYS A 165 10.14 5.66 4.86
C LYS A 165 9.46 4.71 5.84
N PRO A 166 8.27 5.07 6.34
CA PRO A 166 7.46 4.15 7.13
C PRO A 166 7.17 2.85 6.37
N VAL A 167 7.20 1.75 7.09
CA VAL A 167 6.84 0.42 6.56
C VAL A 167 5.62 -0.07 7.29
N PHE A 168 4.63 -0.51 6.53
CA PHE A 168 3.41 -1.12 7.05
C PHE A 168 3.33 -2.58 6.63
N SER A 169 3.10 -3.47 7.58
CA SER A 169 2.72 -4.85 7.30
C SER A 169 1.21 -4.92 7.19
N PHE A 170 0.71 -5.57 6.15
CA PHE A 170 -0.73 -5.65 5.89
C PHE A 170 -1.36 -6.97 6.30
N GLU A 171 -0.60 -8.04 6.31
CA GLU A 171 -1.16 -9.37 6.53
C GLU A 171 -0.25 -10.21 7.41
#